data_290b247b7b1897f04fe534e7046bb746
#
_entry.id   290b247b7b1897f04fe534e7046bb746
#
_cell.length_a   1.000
_cell.length_b   1.000
_cell.length_c   1.000
_cell.angle_alpha   90.00
_cell.angle_beta   90.00
_cell.angle_gamma   90.00
#
_symmetry.space_group_name_H-M   'P 1'
#
loop_
_entity.id
_entity.type
_entity.pdbx_description
1 polymer ?
#
loop_
_entity_poly.entity_id
_entity_poly.type
_entity_poly.pdbx_seq_one_letter_code
_entity_poly.pdbx_strand_id
1 'polypeptide(L)'
;MPGVPAPEIRAEAAAWLARLRADGRDQRDEAAFQVWLAENPDHAAAFEAVDRVWSEVGGLCELRDLRRPGVYGEAPKKSLASRRAMMAGVGLFTIAGSSALFWKSAQAKVFETDVGEQKHVVLDDGSQLFLDAKTRISVAFTDIERTVDMSYGRANFRVVPDAKRPFVVEAAERKIVATHCSFDVRCQDGQVQVVLIHGEADVRPSAAPNSQGERLTSGERLVAAADVERRDKPDMTRATAWQTGYEMFENEKLSQAVEEMNRYSTQKLQVDDSVASLKVSGVYRVGDNSAFARALTKLLPVSVRETDDALLLTAENGE
;
A
#
# COMPACT_ATOMS: atom_id res chain seq x y z
N MET A 1 7.01 -26.09 32.18
CA MET A 1 6.70 -25.13 31.10
C MET A 1 6.71 -25.94 29.81
N PRO A 2 5.61 -26.02 29.05
CA PRO A 2 5.67 -26.70 27.74
C PRO A 2 6.67 -25.95 26.87
N GLY A 3 7.59 -26.67 26.25
CA GLY A 3 8.64 -26.13 25.41
C GLY A 3 8.04 -25.43 24.20
N VAL A 4 8.71 -24.38 23.70
CA VAL A 4 8.33 -23.70 22.45
C VAL A 4 8.49 -24.71 21.31
N PRO A 5 7.44 -25.03 20.51
CA PRO A 5 7.53 -25.97 19.40
C PRO A 5 8.65 -25.59 18.41
N ALA A 6 9.26 -26.60 17.80
CA ALA A 6 10.35 -26.39 16.83
C ALA A 6 9.92 -25.44 15.68
N PRO A 7 10.85 -24.66 15.14
CA PRO A 7 10.51 -23.65 14.10
C PRO A 7 9.87 -24.28 12.87
N GLU A 8 10.25 -25.51 12.52
CA GLU A 8 9.70 -26.27 11.40
C GLU A 8 8.22 -26.61 11.62
N ILE A 9 7.87 -27.11 12.82
CA ILE A 9 6.48 -27.43 13.20
C ILE A 9 5.60 -26.16 13.20
N ARG A 10 6.15 -25.02 13.61
CA ARG A 10 5.43 -23.72 13.55
C ARG A 10 5.17 -23.26 12.13
N ALA A 11 6.12 -23.49 11.20
CA ALA A 11 5.95 -23.17 9.80
C ALA A 11 4.84 -24.04 9.15
N GLU A 12 4.80 -25.32 9.48
CA GLU A 12 3.74 -26.24 9.04
C GLU A 12 2.37 -25.83 9.60
N ALA A 13 2.31 -25.49 10.89
CA ALA A 13 1.10 -24.97 11.53
C ALA A 13 0.56 -23.71 10.86
N ALA A 14 1.45 -22.79 10.48
CA ALA A 14 1.07 -21.59 9.75
C ALA A 14 0.55 -21.90 8.34
N ALA A 15 1.16 -22.86 7.65
CA ALA A 15 0.69 -23.33 6.34
C ALA A 15 -0.70 -23.98 6.42
N TRP A 16 -0.97 -24.78 7.45
CA TRP A 16 -2.29 -25.34 7.71
C TRP A 16 -3.32 -24.27 8.02
N LEU A 17 -2.99 -23.28 8.84
CA LEU A 17 -3.88 -22.17 9.16
C LEU A 17 -4.26 -21.38 7.88
N ALA A 18 -3.30 -21.14 7.01
CA ALA A 18 -3.54 -20.47 5.73
C ALA A 18 -4.48 -21.29 4.81
N ARG A 19 -4.27 -22.60 4.71
CA ARG A 19 -5.15 -23.51 3.93
C ARG A 19 -6.57 -23.54 4.45
N LEU A 20 -6.73 -23.70 5.77
CA LEU A 20 -8.05 -23.81 6.41
C LEU A 20 -8.86 -22.51 6.32
N ARG A 21 -8.21 -21.36 6.08
CA ARG A 21 -8.84 -20.04 5.93
C ARG A 21 -8.99 -19.57 4.49
N ALA A 22 -8.46 -20.30 3.51
CA ALA A 22 -8.59 -19.97 2.09
C ALA A 22 -10.04 -20.11 1.59
N ASP A 23 -10.45 -19.20 0.71
CA ASP A 23 -11.73 -19.27 -0.01
C ASP A 23 -11.66 -20.45 -1.02
N GLY A 24 -12.20 -21.59 -0.69
CA GLY A 24 -12.16 -22.80 -1.53
C GLY A 24 -11.75 -24.06 -0.77
N ARG A 25 -11.81 -24.01 0.56
CA ARG A 25 -11.55 -25.15 1.44
C ARG A 25 -12.37 -26.38 1.04
N ASP A 26 -11.68 -27.51 0.76
CA ASP A 26 -12.27 -28.80 0.48
C ASP A 26 -12.32 -29.68 1.76
N GLN A 27 -13.27 -30.63 1.80
CA GLN A 27 -13.33 -31.65 2.86
C GLN A 27 -12.05 -32.48 2.99
N ARG A 28 -11.27 -32.56 1.90
CA ARG A 28 -9.96 -33.24 1.90
C ARG A 28 -8.92 -32.49 2.73
N ASP A 29 -8.95 -31.17 2.74
CA ASP A 29 -8.04 -30.36 3.55
C ASP A 29 -8.31 -30.54 5.04
N GLU A 30 -9.58 -30.63 5.42
CA GLU A 30 -9.98 -30.92 6.81
C GLU A 30 -9.51 -32.29 7.28
N ALA A 31 -9.71 -33.33 6.44
CA ALA A 31 -9.26 -34.69 6.76
C ALA A 31 -7.72 -34.76 6.87
N ALA A 32 -6.99 -34.13 5.97
CA ALA A 32 -5.53 -34.08 5.98
C ALA A 32 -5.00 -33.30 7.20
N PHE A 33 -5.68 -32.23 7.61
CA PHE A 33 -5.34 -31.50 8.84
C PHE A 33 -5.51 -32.35 10.09
N GLN A 34 -6.59 -33.13 10.19
CA GLN A 34 -6.81 -34.06 11.33
C GLN A 34 -5.73 -35.16 11.40
N VAL A 35 -5.27 -35.67 10.26
CA VAL A 35 -4.15 -36.60 10.19
C VAL A 35 -2.87 -35.94 10.70
N TRP A 36 -2.54 -34.74 10.21
CA TRP A 36 -1.38 -34.01 10.66
C TRP A 36 -1.41 -33.73 12.18
N LEU A 37 -2.55 -33.33 12.75
CA LEU A 37 -2.70 -33.14 14.20
C LEU A 37 -2.42 -34.42 15.00
N ALA A 38 -2.76 -35.55 14.44
CA ALA A 38 -2.60 -36.85 15.11
C ALA A 38 -1.16 -37.41 15.04
N GLU A 39 -0.34 -36.92 14.11
CA GLU A 39 1.04 -37.43 13.90
C GLU A 39 2.00 -37.03 15.03
N ASN A 40 1.79 -35.85 15.65
CA ASN A 40 2.68 -35.37 16.70
C ASN A 40 1.93 -34.48 17.69
N PRO A 41 2.03 -34.74 19.03
CA PRO A 41 1.38 -33.90 20.05
C PRO A 41 1.82 -32.44 20.02
N ASP A 42 3.02 -32.10 19.50
CA ASP A 42 3.52 -30.74 19.38
C ASP A 42 2.82 -29.97 18.25
N HIS A 43 2.17 -30.66 17.29
CA HIS A 43 1.43 -30.04 16.20
C HIS A 43 0.22 -29.23 16.70
N ALA A 44 -0.52 -29.79 17.65
CA ALA A 44 -1.67 -29.11 18.26
C ALA A 44 -1.23 -27.83 19.00
N ALA A 45 -0.16 -27.91 19.80
CA ALA A 45 0.38 -26.78 20.53
C ALA A 45 0.93 -25.70 19.59
N ALA A 46 1.57 -26.11 18.49
CA ALA A 46 2.07 -25.18 17.48
C ALA A 46 0.92 -24.48 16.73
N PHE A 47 -0.13 -25.24 16.36
CA PHE A 47 -1.29 -24.69 15.68
C PHE A 47 -2.05 -23.70 16.57
N GLU A 48 -2.29 -24.02 17.85
CA GLU A 48 -2.91 -23.11 18.82
C GLU A 48 -2.07 -21.85 19.04
N ALA A 49 -0.74 -21.96 19.07
CA ALA A 49 0.14 -20.79 19.20
C ALA A 49 0.04 -19.88 17.98
N VAL A 50 0.05 -20.45 16.78
CA VAL A 50 -0.07 -19.68 15.52
C VAL A 50 -1.48 -19.10 15.38
N ASP A 51 -2.54 -19.83 15.71
CA ASP A 51 -3.93 -19.35 15.66
C ASP A 51 -4.18 -18.23 16.68
N ARG A 52 -3.57 -18.32 17.88
CA ARG A 52 -3.62 -17.25 18.88
C ARG A 52 -2.96 -15.97 18.38
N VAL A 53 -1.74 -16.08 17.85
CA VAL A 53 -1.05 -14.93 17.24
C VAL A 53 -1.88 -14.34 16.09
N TRP A 54 -2.46 -15.20 15.26
CA TRP A 54 -3.34 -14.78 14.17
C TRP A 54 -4.64 -14.13 14.69
N SER A 55 -5.21 -14.65 15.78
CA SER A 55 -6.44 -14.11 16.38
C SER A 55 -6.19 -12.79 17.12
N GLU A 56 -5.03 -12.65 17.77
CA GLU A 56 -4.58 -11.40 18.37
C GLU A 56 -4.25 -10.35 17.29
N VAL A 57 -3.70 -10.77 16.16
CA VAL A 57 -3.45 -9.93 14.98
C VAL A 57 -4.71 -9.79 14.12
N GLY A 58 -5.52 -10.83 14.01
CA GLY A 58 -6.72 -10.94 13.17
C GLY A 58 -8.02 -10.45 13.81
N GLY A 59 -8.02 -10.05 15.07
CA GLY A 59 -9.15 -9.32 15.69
C GLY A 59 -9.49 -8.00 14.99
N LEU A 60 -8.73 -7.64 13.95
CA LEU A 60 -8.99 -6.52 13.03
C LEU A 60 -9.51 -6.96 11.65
N CYS A 61 -9.72 -8.25 11.40
CA CYS A 61 -10.32 -8.75 10.16
C CYS A 61 -11.79 -9.14 10.32
N GLU A 62 -12.59 -8.40 11.07
CA GLU A 62 -14.05 -8.34 10.90
C GLU A 62 -14.46 -7.52 9.66
N LEU A 63 -13.69 -7.61 8.58
CA LEU A 63 -14.13 -7.18 7.24
C LEU A 63 -15.05 -8.21 6.55
N ARG A 64 -15.45 -9.25 7.26
CA ARG A 64 -16.35 -10.28 6.73
C ARG A 64 -17.82 -9.88 6.74
N ASP A 65 -18.20 -8.82 7.46
CA ASP A 65 -19.59 -8.37 7.56
C ASP A 65 -19.99 -7.24 6.58
N LEU A 66 -19.06 -6.77 5.74
CA LEU A 66 -19.40 -5.80 4.67
C LEU A 66 -19.96 -6.44 3.39
N ARG A 67 -20.21 -7.75 3.39
CA ARG A 67 -20.96 -8.45 2.31
C ARG A 67 -22.44 -8.65 2.64
N ARG A 68 -23.06 -7.79 3.43
CA ARG A 68 -24.52 -7.70 3.47
C ARG A 68 -24.99 -6.73 2.38
N PRO A 69 -25.71 -7.20 1.34
CA PRO A 69 -26.37 -6.31 0.40
C PRO A 69 -27.58 -5.70 1.14
N GLY A 70 -27.55 -4.42 1.43
CA GLY A 70 -28.73 -3.77 1.94
C GLY A 70 -28.63 -2.55 2.83
N VAL A 71 -27.58 -1.74 2.75
CA VAL A 71 -27.63 -0.39 3.33
C VAL A 71 -26.96 0.60 2.37
N TYR A 72 -27.59 0.82 1.22
CA TYR A 72 -27.40 2.05 0.47
C TYR A 72 -28.68 2.85 0.59
N GLY A 73 -28.57 3.98 1.31
CA GLY A 73 -29.63 4.98 1.35
C GLY A 73 -29.96 5.46 -0.06
N GLU A 74 -31.25 5.57 -0.34
CA GLU A 74 -31.80 6.03 -1.60
C GLU A 74 -31.21 7.39 -1.99
N ALA A 75 -30.71 7.47 -3.22
CA ALA A 75 -30.31 8.73 -3.83
C ALA A 75 -31.54 9.64 -4.01
N PRO A 76 -31.45 10.96 -3.75
CA PRO A 76 -32.58 11.87 -3.92
C PRO A 76 -32.95 11.95 -5.39
N LYS A 77 -34.21 11.66 -5.69
CA LYS A 77 -34.85 11.82 -6.99
C LYS A 77 -34.76 13.29 -7.43
N LYS A 78 -34.02 13.55 -8.49
CA LYS A 78 -34.06 14.88 -9.16
C LYS A 78 -35.41 15.06 -9.82
N SER A 79 -36.16 16.06 -9.38
CA SER A 79 -37.37 16.52 -9.97
C SER A 79 -37.16 17.04 -11.40
N LEU A 80 -37.93 16.52 -12.34
CA LEU A 80 -38.05 17.04 -13.68
C LEU A 80 -38.82 18.36 -13.63
N ALA A 81 -38.16 19.48 -13.73
CA ALA A 81 -38.80 20.78 -13.96
C ALA A 81 -38.65 21.21 -15.41
N SER A 82 -39.76 21.07 -16.08
CA SER A 82 -40.31 21.93 -17.14
C SER A 82 -39.42 22.51 -18.23
N ARG A 83 -39.57 21.93 -19.41
CA ARG A 83 -39.38 22.60 -20.69
C ARG A 83 -40.45 23.67 -20.90
N ARG A 84 -40.06 24.94 -21.03
CA ARG A 84 -40.72 25.93 -21.90
C ARG A 84 -40.01 27.29 -21.83
N ALA A 85 -39.90 27.85 -23.06
CA ALA A 85 -39.52 29.23 -23.39
C ALA A 85 -38.00 29.51 -23.48
N MET A 86 -37.42 30.06 -24.53
CA MET A 86 -37.99 30.87 -25.62
C MET A 86 -37.06 30.87 -26.80
N MET A 87 -37.60 30.76 -27.99
CA MET A 87 -36.94 31.19 -29.26
C MET A 87 -36.96 32.70 -29.36
N ALA A 88 -35.82 33.30 -29.70
CA ALA A 88 -35.71 34.41 -30.65
C ALA A 88 -34.30 35.00 -30.63
N GLY A 89 -33.68 35.15 -31.80
CA GLY A 89 -32.41 35.89 -31.96
C GLY A 89 -31.55 35.37 -33.10
N VAL A 90 -32.03 35.55 -34.35
CA VAL A 90 -31.18 35.41 -35.56
C VAL A 90 -30.19 36.54 -35.58
N GLY A 91 -28.92 36.22 -35.59
CA GLY A 91 -27.82 37.14 -35.84
C GLY A 91 -26.70 36.40 -36.56
N LEU A 92 -26.59 36.64 -37.88
CA LEU A 92 -25.47 36.20 -38.70
C LEU A 92 -24.17 36.73 -38.10
N PHE A 93 -23.24 35.82 -37.77
CA PHE A 93 -21.83 36.17 -37.72
C PHE A 93 -21.00 35.14 -38.45
N THR A 94 -20.24 35.64 -39.38
CA THR A 94 -19.40 35.01 -40.35
C THR A 94 -18.37 34.05 -39.78
N ILE A 95 -18.21 32.97 -40.49
CA ILE A 95 -17.21 31.90 -40.38
C ILE A 95 -15.83 32.51 -40.41
N ALA A 96 -15.11 32.50 -39.31
CA ALA A 96 -13.66 32.49 -39.27
C ALA A 96 -13.25 31.22 -38.50
N GLY A 97 -12.60 30.31 -39.21
CA GLY A 97 -12.22 29.01 -38.70
C GLY A 97 -11.38 29.09 -37.43
N SER A 98 -11.87 28.46 -36.43
CA SER A 98 -11.08 27.98 -35.30
C SER A 98 -11.60 26.60 -34.97
N SER A 99 -10.87 25.60 -35.44
CA SER A 99 -10.94 24.25 -34.93
C SER A 99 -10.58 24.32 -33.46
N ALA A 100 -11.51 24.76 -32.63
CA ALA A 100 -11.48 24.45 -31.20
C ALA A 100 -11.66 22.93 -31.13
N LEU A 101 -10.56 22.21 -31.21
CA LEU A 101 -10.46 20.87 -30.70
C LEU A 101 -11.10 20.91 -29.33
N PHE A 102 -12.30 20.34 -29.22
CA PHE A 102 -12.91 19.98 -27.96
C PHE A 102 -11.98 18.96 -27.29
N TRP A 103 -10.90 19.43 -26.68
CA TRP A 103 -10.27 18.70 -25.62
C TRP A 103 -11.30 18.67 -24.50
N LYS A 104 -12.01 17.56 -24.44
CA LYS A 104 -12.73 17.18 -23.25
C LYS A 104 -11.62 16.93 -22.20
N SER A 105 -11.21 18.02 -21.55
CA SER A 105 -10.28 17.97 -20.44
C SER A 105 -10.96 17.09 -19.41
N ALA A 106 -10.51 15.84 -19.31
CA ALA A 106 -10.92 14.96 -18.23
C ALA A 106 -10.56 15.69 -16.94
N GLN A 107 -11.56 16.13 -16.19
CA GLN A 107 -11.31 16.79 -14.92
C GLN A 107 -10.58 15.78 -14.04
N ALA A 108 -9.33 16.06 -13.75
CA ALA A 108 -8.52 15.22 -12.91
C ALA A 108 -9.13 15.13 -11.51
N LYS A 109 -9.39 13.89 -11.04
CA LYS A 109 -9.85 13.63 -9.67
C LYS A 109 -8.62 13.52 -8.77
N VAL A 110 -8.53 14.37 -7.76
CA VAL A 110 -7.43 14.34 -6.79
C VAL A 110 -7.85 13.54 -5.57
N PHE A 111 -6.97 12.64 -5.14
CA PHE A 111 -7.09 11.88 -3.90
C PHE A 111 -5.86 12.15 -3.05
N GLU A 112 -6.10 12.43 -1.77
CA GLU A 112 -5.05 12.74 -0.81
C GLU A 112 -5.34 12.05 0.51
N THR A 113 -4.30 11.70 1.24
CA THR A 113 -4.33 11.12 2.58
C THR A 113 -3.43 11.92 3.52
N ASP A 114 -3.90 12.11 4.73
CA ASP A 114 -3.17 12.79 5.81
C ASP A 114 -2.21 11.84 6.55
N VAL A 115 -1.57 12.35 7.60
CA VAL A 115 -0.74 11.57 8.53
C VAL A 115 -1.57 10.47 9.17
N GLY A 116 -1.16 9.22 9.02
CA GLY A 116 -1.85 8.05 9.58
C GLY A 116 -3.13 7.65 8.85
N GLU A 117 -3.57 8.41 7.86
CA GLU A 117 -4.72 8.05 7.04
C GLU A 117 -4.30 7.08 5.92
N GLN A 118 -5.04 5.99 5.78
CA GLN A 118 -4.96 5.09 4.63
C GLN A 118 -6.33 5.03 3.96
N LYS A 119 -6.38 4.92 2.62
CA LYS A 119 -7.62 5.03 1.87
C LYS A 119 -7.72 4.04 0.72
N HIS A 120 -8.84 3.32 0.67
CA HIS A 120 -9.20 2.53 -0.50
C HIS A 120 -10.03 3.36 -1.47
N VAL A 121 -9.65 3.33 -2.74
CA VAL A 121 -10.32 4.04 -3.84
C VAL A 121 -10.61 3.06 -4.96
N VAL A 122 -11.86 3.03 -5.43
CA VAL A 122 -12.23 2.33 -6.66
C VAL A 122 -12.40 3.37 -7.76
N LEU A 123 -11.65 3.19 -8.84
CA LEU A 123 -11.67 4.09 -10.00
C LEU A 123 -12.83 3.79 -10.94
N ASP A 124 -13.11 4.69 -11.87
CA ASP A 124 -14.23 4.58 -12.82
C ASP A 124 -14.10 3.39 -13.79
N ASP A 125 -12.89 2.86 -13.98
CA ASP A 125 -12.60 1.66 -14.78
C ASP A 125 -12.68 0.35 -13.97
N GLY A 126 -12.94 0.44 -12.66
CA GLY A 126 -12.93 -0.68 -11.73
C GLY A 126 -11.57 -1.02 -11.13
N SER A 127 -10.48 -0.35 -11.55
CA SER A 127 -9.19 -0.49 -10.90
C SER A 127 -9.25 -0.02 -9.45
N GLN A 128 -8.48 -0.67 -8.58
CA GLN A 128 -8.47 -0.38 -7.15
C GLN A 128 -7.13 0.21 -6.74
N LEU A 129 -7.19 1.26 -5.94
CA LEU A 129 -6.04 1.89 -5.32
C LEU A 129 -6.14 1.76 -3.81
N PHE A 130 -5.01 1.46 -3.18
CA PHE A 130 -4.85 1.60 -1.75
C PHE A 130 -3.77 2.63 -1.48
N LEU A 131 -4.17 3.80 -0.99
CA LEU A 131 -3.28 4.91 -0.67
C LEU A 131 -2.79 4.78 0.76
N ASP A 132 -1.50 4.91 0.94
CA ASP A 132 -0.83 4.96 2.23
C ASP A 132 -0.92 6.36 2.86
N ALA A 133 -0.46 6.51 4.09
CA ALA A 133 -0.36 7.79 4.79
C ALA A 133 0.51 8.79 3.99
N LYS A 134 0.12 10.07 4.02
CA LYS A 134 0.81 11.15 3.32
C LYS A 134 1.01 10.83 1.83
N THR A 135 -0.07 10.60 1.12
CA THR A 135 -0.05 10.27 -0.31
C THR A 135 -0.96 11.22 -1.08
N ARG A 136 -0.48 11.72 -2.22
CA ARG A 136 -1.28 12.55 -3.14
C ARG A 136 -1.15 12.04 -4.55
N ILE A 137 -2.30 11.76 -5.17
CA ILE A 137 -2.43 11.33 -6.56
C ILE A 137 -3.51 12.15 -7.28
N SER A 138 -3.35 12.25 -8.59
CA SER A 138 -4.33 12.84 -9.50
C SER A 138 -4.66 11.84 -10.61
N VAL A 139 -5.93 11.55 -10.82
CA VAL A 139 -6.42 10.55 -11.79
C VAL A 139 -7.12 11.25 -12.94
N ALA A 140 -6.67 11.00 -14.16
CA ALA A 140 -7.26 11.51 -15.38
C ALA A 140 -7.39 10.41 -16.43
N PHE A 141 -8.61 10.03 -16.78
CA PHE A 141 -8.89 9.00 -17.79
C PHE A 141 -9.38 9.65 -19.07
N THR A 142 -8.81 9.22 -20.18
CA THR A 142 -9.17 9.64 -21.54
C THR A 142 -9.68 8.43 -22.34
N ASP A 143 -10.03 8.63 -23.59
CA ASP A 143 -10.45 7.57 -24.49
C ASP A 143 -9.29 6.67 -24.95
N ILE A 144 -8.03 7.11 -24.73
CA ILE A 144 -6.82 6.42 -25.19
C ILE A 144 -5.91 5.96 -24.05
N GLU A 145 -6.02 6.53 -22.84
CA GLU A 145 -5.11 6.25 -21.73
C GLU A 145 -5.79 6.48 -20.38
N ARG A 146 -5.39 5.73 -19.37
CA ARG A 146 -5.80 5.84 -17.96
C ARG A 146 -4.60 6.32 -17.15
N THR A 147 -4.50 7.62 -16.90
CA THR A 147 -3.32 8.21 -16.28
C THR A 147 -3.57 8.49 -14.80
N VAL A 148 -2.60 8.13 -13.98
CA VAL A 148 -2.49 8.51 -12.57
C VAL A 148 -1.16 9.23 -12.38
N ASP A 149 -1.22 10.49 -11.98
CA ASP A 149 -0.05 11.25 -11.56
C ASP A 149 0.12 11.14 -10.05
N MET A 150 1.28 10.68 -9.61
CA MET A 150 1.63 10.51 -8.21
C MET A 150 2.64 11.57 -7.79
N SER A 151 2.16 12.60 -7.10
CA SER A 151 3.01 13.70 -6.64
C SER A 151 3.97 13.26 -5.53
N TYR A 152 3.49 12.51 -4.56
CA TYR A 152 4.27 11.94 -3.45
C TYR A 152 3.50 10.84 -2.72
N GLY A 153 4.21 10.07 -1.89
CA GLY A 153 3.65 9.07 -0.99
C GLY A 153 3.86 7.63 -1.46
N ARG A 154 2.96 6.73 -1.08
CA ARG A 154 2.99 5.30 -1.43
C ARG A 154 1.57 4.82 -1.75
N ALA A 155 1.42 4.05 -2.81
CA ALA A 155 0.13 3.47 -3.19
C ALA A 155 0.30 2.08 -3.79
N ASN A 156 -0.67 1.20 -3.51
CA ASN A 156 -0.86 -0.05 -4.24
C ASN A 156 -1.88 0.14 -5.35
N PHE A 157 -1.60 -0.41 -6.50
CA PHE A 157 -2.43 -0.38 -7.70
C PHE A 157 -2.83 -1.81 -8.06
N ARG A 158 -4.13 -2.07 -8.19
CA ARG A 158 -4.68 -3.30 -8.78
C ARG A 158 -5.40 -2.93 -10.05
N VAL A 159 -4.74 -3.13 -11.18
CA VAL A 159 -5.19 -2.65 -12.48
C VAL A 159 -6.08 -3.67 -13.17
N VAL A 160 -7.28 -3.25 -13.55
CA VAL A 160 -8.20 -4.05 -14.38
C VAL A 160 -7.73 -4.05 -15.83
N PRO A 161 -7.78 -5.20 -16.54
CA PRO A 161 -7.36 -5.28 -17.93
C PRO A 161 -8.22 -4.40 -18.85
N ASP A 162 -7.55 -3.59 -19.67
CA ASP A 162 -8.15 -2.84 -20.77
C ASP A 162 -7.13 -2.78 -21.93
N ALA A 163 -7.37 -3.57 -22.97
CA ALA A 163 -6.44 -3.67 -24.09
C ALA A 163 -6.39 -2.40 -24.96
N LYS A 164 -7.38 -1.52 -24.85
CA LYS A 164 -7.46 -0.29 -25.65
C LYS A 164 -6.81 0.91 -24.96
N ARG A 165 -6.80 0.90 -23.63
CA ARG A 165 -6.30 2.03 -22.83
C ARG A 165 -5.31 1.52 -21.79
N PRO A 166 -4.01 1.67 -22.01
CA PRO A 166 -3.01 1.33 -20.99
C PRO A 166 -3.25 2.14 -19.72
N PHE A 167 -2.90 1.55 -18.57
CA PHE A 167 -2.88 2.24 -17.29
C PHE A 167 -1.47 2.75 -17.06
N VAL A 168 -1.33 4.05 -16.85
CA VAL A 168 -0.04 4.71 -16.71
C VAL A 168 0.02 5.41 -15.37
N VAL A 169 1.03 5.07 -14.57
CA VAL A 169 1.36 5.83 -13.35
C VAL A 169 2.58 6.68 -13.65
N GLU A 170 2.43 8.00 -13.51
CA GLU A 170 3.52 8.95 -13.56
C GLU A 170 3.96 9.29 -12.13
N ALA A 171 5.24 9.09 -11.83
CA ALA A 171 5.81 9.37 -10.52
C ALA A 171 7.21 9.96 -10.71
N ALA A 172 7.46 11.16 -10.25
CA ALA A 172 8.65 11.94 -10.54
C ALA A 172 9.01 11.88 -12.05
N GLU A 173 10.18 11.37 -12.39
CA GLU A 173 10.65 11.27 -13.77
C GLU A 173 10.43 9.89 -14.40
N ARG A 174 9.50 9.10 -13.89
CA ARG A 174 9.21 7.73 -14.37
C ARG A 174 7.76 7.57 -14.77
N LYS A 175 7.56 6.78 -15.82
CA LYS A 175 6.25 6.27 -16.26
C LYS A 175 6.22 4.76 -16.08
N ILE A 176 5.24 4.29 -15.33
CA ILE A 176 4.96 2.86 -15.12
C ILE A 176 3.75 2.53 -15.98
N VAL A 177 3.93 1.71 -17.01
CA VAL A 177 2.87 1.29 -17.93
C VAL A 177 2.42 -0.12 -17.58
N ALA A 178 1.16 -0.25 -17.23
CA ALA A 178 0.54 -1.49 -16.77
C ALA A 178 -0.70 -1.81 -17.61
N THR A 179 -0.93 -3.09 -17.88
CA THR A 179 -2.15 -3.56 -18.57
C THR A 179 -3.04 -4.39 -17.67
N HIS A 180 -2.46 -5.33 -16.94
CA HIS A 180 -3.14 -6.19 -15.97
C HIS A 180 -2.12 -6.65 -14.93
N CYS A 181 -1.98 -5.90 -13.87
CA CYS A 181 -1.02 -6.23 -12.82
C CYS A 181 -1.41 -5.60 -11.47
N SER A 182 -0.73 -6.05 -10.42
CA SER A 182 -0.76 -5.44 -9.11
C SER A 182 0.65 -5.03 -8.71
N PHE A 183 0.83 -3.79 -8.30
CA PHE A 183 2.13 -3.23 -7.95
C PHE A 183 2.01 -2.08 -6.95
N ASP A 184 3.08 -1.87 -6.20
CA ASP A 184 3.24 -0.73 -5.32
C ASP A 184 4.14 0.32 -5.98
N VAL A 185 3.79 1.58 -5.81
CA VAL A 185 4.67 2.71 -6.14
C VAL A 185 4.88 3.55 -4.89
N ARG A 186 6.13 3.87 -4.61
CA ARG A 186 6.53 4.88 -3.63
C ARG A 186 7.27 5.99 -4.35
N CYS A 187 6.81 7.22 -4.15
CA CYS A 187 7.43 8.43 -4.68
C CYS A 187 7.79 9.36 -3.51
N GLN A 188 9.07 9.55 -3.27
CA GLN A 188 9.58 10.37 -2.18
C GLN A 188 10.92 10.99 -2.55
N ASP A 189 11.08 12.30 -2.32
CA ASP A 189 12.34 13.04 -2.52
C ASP A 189 12.96 12.85 -3.92
N GLY A 190 12.10 12.78 -4.96
CA GLY A 190 12.53 12.54 -6.34
C GLY A 190 12.92 11.10 -6.65
N GLN A 191 12.88 10.20 -5.67
CA GLN A 191 13.08 8.77 -5.86
C GLN A 191 11.74 8.07 -6.11
N VAL A 192 11.73 7.14 -7.04
CA VAL A 192 10.61 6.25 -7.31
C VAL A 192 11.02 4.81 -7.04
N GLN A 193 10.23 4.12 -6.25
CA GLN A 193 10.34 2.68 -6.05
C GLN A 193 9.08 2.02 -6.59
N VAL A 194 9.24 1.02 -7.44
CA VAL A 194 8.17 0.18 -7.98
C VAL A 194 8.40 -1.25 -7.54
N VAL A 195 7.42 -1.86 -6.88
CA VAL A 195 7.45 -3.29 -6.49
C VAL A 195 6.32 -3.99 -7.22
N LEU A 196 6.67 -4.91 -8.12
CA LEU A 196 5.67 -5.66 -8.86
C LEU A 196 5.22 -6.90 -8.08
N ILE A 197 3.95 -6.94 -7.72
CA ILE A 197 3.36 -8.02 -6.92
C ILE A 197 2.86 -9.13 -7.84
N HIS A 198 2.09 -8.78 -8.87
CA HIS A 198 1.58 -9.72 -9.89
C HIS A 198 1.59 -9.12 -11.28
N GLY A 199 1.82 -9.96 -12.29
CA GLY A 199 1.78 -9.59 -13.69
C GLY A 199 3.10 -9.02 -14.20
N GLU A 200 3.01 -8.08 -15.14
CA GLU A 200 4.14 -7.39 -15.77
C GLU A 200 3.84 -5.90 -15.88
N ALA A 201 4.87 -5.08 -15.75
CA ALA A 201 4.81 -3.65 -15.98
C ALA A 201 6.10 -3.15 -16.65
N ASP A 202 5.99 -2.15 -17.51
CA ASP A 202 7.13 -1.49 -18.12
C ASP A 202 7.39 -0.16 -17.39
N VAL A 203 8.60 0.04 -16.90
CA VAL A 203 9.03 1.30 -16.27
C VAL A 203 10.00 2.00 -17.20
N ARG A 204 9.75 3.28 -17.52
CA ARG A 204 10.56 4.06 -18.44
C ARG A 204 10.72 5.50 -17.96
N PRO A 205 11.79 6.21 -18.38
CA PRO A 205 11.94 7.63 -18.12
C PRO A 205 10.82 8.44 -18.79
N SER A 206 10.27 9.43 -18.10
CA SER A 206 9.22 10.32 -18.65
C SER A 206 9.73 11.17 -19.83
N ALA A 207 11.01 11.59 -19.79
CA ALA A 207 11.65 12.38 -20.84
C ALA A 207 11.89 11.59 -22.14
N ALA A 208 11.86 10.24 -22.09
CA ALA A 208 12.12 9.37 -23.24
C ALA A 208 11.02 8.32 -23.40
N PRO A 209 9.78 8.71 -23.73
CA PRO A 209 8.62 7.81 -23.74
C PRO A 209 8.74 6.65 -24.74
N ASN A 210 9.58 6.81 -25.77
CA ASN A 210 9.86 5.80 -26.79
C ASN A 210 11.11 4.96 -26.49
N SER A 211 11.79 5.19 -25.37
CA SER A 211 12.90 4.34 -24.95
C SER A 211 12.39 2.95 -24.58
N GLN A 212 13.25 1.96 -24.75
CA GLN A 212 12.97 0.64 -24.23
C GLN A 212 12.94 0.73 -22.70
N GLY A 213 11.77 0.50 -22.10
CA GLY A 213 11.61 0.52 -20.65
C GLY A 213 12.19 -0.73 -19.99
N GLU A 214 12.41 -0.64 -18.69
CA GLU A 214 12.72 -1.79 -17.84
C GLU A 214 11.43 -2.58 -17.58
N ARG A 215 11.35 -3.81 -18.12
CA ARG A 215 10.23 -4.70 -17.84
C ARG A 215 10.43 -5.36 -16.49
N LEU A 216 9.50 -5.12 -15.58
CA LEU A 216 9.40 -5.79 -14.29
C LEU A 216 8.46 -6.99 -14.38
N THR A 217 8.83 -8.06 -13.68
CA THR A 217 8.01 -9.26 -13.47
C THR A 217 7.71 -9.45 -11.99
N SER A 218 6.73 -10.31 -11.68
CA SER A 218 6.29 -10.54 -10.30
C SER A 218 7.44 -10.83 -9.34
N GLY A 219 7.44 -10.19 -8.17
CA GLY A 219 8.47 -10.30 -7.13
C GLY A 219 9.69 -9.40 -7.34
N GLU A 220 9.73 -8.58 -8.39
CA GLU A 220 10.84 -7.68 -8.64
C GLU A 220 10.55 -6.26 -8.15
N ARG A 221 11.62 -5.57 -7.76
CA ARG A 221 11.61 -4.16 -7.39
C ARG A 221 12.58 -3.38 -8.24
N LEU A 222 12.14 -2.21 -8.70
CA LEU A 222 12.97 -1.18 -9.29
C LEU A 222 12.99 0.03 -8.38
N VAL A 223 14.19 0.54 -8.10
CA VAL A 223 14.40 1.82 -7.40
C VAL A 223 15.14 2.73 -8.36
N ALA A 224 14.53 3.87 -8.68
CA ALA A 224 15.08 4.86 -9.60
C ALA A 224 15.14 6.23 -8.93
N ALA A 225 16.31 6.88 -8.98
CA ALA A 225 16.54 8.24 -8.53
C ALA A 225 17.51 8.91 -9.49
N ALA A 226 17.18 10.08 -10.01
CA ALA A 226 17.99 10.83 -10.99
C ALA A 226 18.74 9.89 -11.97
N ASP A 227 20.05 9.71 -11.75
CA ASP A 227 20.94 8.91 -12.61
C ASP A 227 21.19 7.49 -12.09
N VAL A 228 20.55 7.08 -10.99
CA VAL A 228 20.75 5.76 -10.37
C VAL A 228 19.50 4.92 -10.52
N GLU A 229 19.68 3.75 -11.13
CA GLU A 229 18.62 2.76 -11.25
C GLU A 229 19.14 1.42 -10.70
N ARG A 230 18.36 0.81 -9.81
CA ARG A 230 18.69 -0.49 -9.20
C ARG A 230 17.49 -1.41 -9.23
N ARG A 231 17.71 -2.64 -9.68
CA ARG A 231 16.74 -3.72 -9.68
C ARG A 231 17.17 -4.82 -8.71
N ASP A 232 16.22 -5.31 -7.93
CA ASP A 232 16.41 -6.43 -7.00
C ASP A 232 15.10 -7.22 -6.79
N LYS A 233 15.18 -8.26 -5.95
CA LYS A 233 14.01 -9.05 -5.52
C LYS A 233 13.89 -8.92 -4.00
N PRO A 234 13.05 -8.03 -3.50
CA PRO A 234 12.84 -7.86 -2.08
C PRO A 234 12.10 -9.04 -1.47
N ASP A 235 12.15 -9.19 -0.15
CA ASP A 235 11.18 -9.98 0.58
C ASP A 235 9.79 -9.33 0.39
N MET A 236 8.89 -10.06 -0.27
CA MET A 236 7.56 -9.56 -0.61
C MET A 236 6.69 -9.37 0.62
N THR A 237 6.86 -10.19 1.67
CA THR A 237 6.13 -10.03 2.93
C THR A 237 6.46 -8.68 3.56
N ARG A 238 7.74 -8.33 3.59
CA ARG A 238 8.21 -7.04 4.08
C ARG A 238 7.76 -5.89 3.17
N ALA A 239 7.93 -6.04 1.86
CA ALA A 239 7.61 -4.99 0.90
C ALA A 239 6.13 -4.57 0.93
N THR A 240 5.23 -5.50 1.29
CA THR A 240 3.78 -5.27 1.31
C THR A 240 3.17 -5.19 2.72
N ALA A 241 3.96 -5.30 3.79
CA ALA A 241 3.50 -5.28 5.19
C ALA A 241 2.66 -4.04 5.53
N TRP A 242 3.03 -2.88 4.97
CA TRP A 242 2.32 -1.62 5.17
C TRP A 242 0.82 -1.68 4.80
N GLN A 243 0.45 -2.55 3.82
CA GLN A 243 -0.94 -2.74 3.40
C GLN A 243 -1.80 -3.37 4.50
N THR A 244 -1.17 -3.97 5.50
CA THR A 244 -1.83 -4.59 6.65
C THR A 244 -1.67 -3.78 7.94
N GLY A 245 -1.12 -2.56 7.84
CA GLY A 245 -0.92 -1.67 9.00
C GLY A 245 0.33 -1.98 9.82
N TYR A 246 1.32 -2.63 9.22
CA TYR A 246 2.60 -2.94 9.85
C TYR A 246 3.78 -2.47 9.01
N GLU A 247 4.88 -2.12 9.66
CA GLU A 247 6.19 -1.97 9.04
C GLU A 247 7.12 -3.06 9.56
N MET A 248 7.91 -3.63 8.65
CA MET A 248 8.89 -4.68 8.94
C MET A 248 10.29 -4.15 8.68
N PHE A 249 11.06 -3.97 9.74
CA PHE A 249 12.46 -3.55 9.64
C PHE A 249 13.39 -4.76 9.73
N GLU A 250 14.45 -4.75 8.94
CA GLU A 250 15.49 -5.76 8.95
C GLU A 250 16.86 -5.07 8.87
N ASN A 251 17.55 -4.99 10.00
CA ASN A 251 18.83 -4.31 10.10
C ASN A 251 18.79 -2.87 9.55
N GLU A 252 17.65 -2.17 9.76
CA GLU A 252 17.42 -0.81 9.30
C GLU A 252 18.04 0.20 10.27
N LYS A 253 18.52 1.35 9.80
CA LYS A 253 18.98 2.40 10.70
C LYS A 253 17.80 2.96 11.52
N LEU A 254 18.04 3.24 12.81
CA LEU A 254 17.03 3.80 13.70
C LEU A 254 16.45 5.11 13.13
N SER A 255 17.27 5.96 12.54
CA SER A 255 16.81 7.19 11.89
C SER A 255 15.81 6.92 10.77
N GLN A 256 16.05 5.91 9.92
CA GLN A 256 15.18 5.53 8.83
C GLN A 256 13.89 4.88 9.33
N ALA A 257 13.99 3.99 10.33
CA ALA A 257 12.81 3.39 10.95
C ALA A 257 11.90 4.45 11.61
N VAL A 258 12.48 5.44 12.28
CA VAL A 258 11.74 6.56 12.89
C VAL A 258 11.07 7.44 11.81
N GLU A 259 11.76 7.73 10.72
CA GLU A 259 11.17 8.48 9.60
C GLU A 259 9.94 7.77 9.05
N GLU A 260 10.02 6.45 8.85
CA GLU A 260 8.90 5.65 8.36
C GLU A 260 7.73 5.63 9.36
N MET A 261 8.00 5.37 10.64
CA MET A 261 6.96 5.38 11.69
C MET A 261 6.29 6.75 11.83
N ASN A 262 7.02 7.84 11.61
CA ASN A 262 6.51 9.21 11.68
C ASN A 262 5.52 9.56 10.55
N ARG A 263 5.42 8.77 9.51
CA ARG A 263 4.39 8.94 8.46
C ARG A 263 2.99 8.65 9.01
N TYR A 264 2.90 7.78 10.00
CA TYR A 264 1.64 7.23 10.49
C TYR A 264 1.14 7.83 11.80
N SER A 265 1.91 8.69 12.46
CA SER A 265 1.54 9.25 13.76
C SER A 265 1.71 10.76 13.80
N THR A 266 0.79 11.43 14.48
CA THR A 266 0.91 12.85 14.83
C THR A 266 1.90 13.06 15.96
N GLN A 267 1.99 12.11 16.93
CA GLN A 267 3.05 12.08 17.92
C GLN A 267 4.37 11.68 17.26
N LYS A 268 5.29 12.62 17.12
CA LYS A 268 6.54 12.39 16.41
C LYS A 268 7.59 11.73 17.27
N LEU A 269 8.46 10.96 16.63
CA LEU A 269 9.71 10.48 17.19
C LEU A 269 10.84 11.37 16.68
N GLN A 270 11.78 11.69 17.54
CA GLN A 270 13.03 12.36 17.20
C GLN A 270 14.18 11.45 17.64
N VAL A 271 15.26 11.44 16.87
CA VAL A 271 16.42 10.60 17.13
C VAL A 271 17.64 11.48 17.26
N ASP A 272 18.32 11.34 18.39
CA ASP A 272 19.62 11.98 18.60
C ASP A 272 20.71 11.32 17.72
N ASP A 273 21.64 12.10 17.21
CA ASP A 273 22.72 11.63 16.33
C ASP A 273 23.52 10.47 16.93
N SER A 274 23.67 10.44 18.28
CA SER A 274 24.40 9.39 18.99
C SER A 274 23.79 7.99 18.81
N VAL A 275 22.49 7.88 18.52
CA VAL A 275 21.76 6.61 18.36
C VAL A 275 21.20 6.41 16.95
N ALA A 276 21.29 7.41 16.09
CA ALA A 276 20.69 7.40 14.74
C ALA A 276 21.15 6.22 13.85
N SER A 277 22.39 5.75 14.05
CA SER A 277 22.97 4.64 13.29
C SER A 277 22.69 3.25 13.86
N LEU A 278 22.08 3.13 15.04
CA LEU A 278 21.70 1.85 15.63
C LEU A 278 20.78 1.07 14.68
N LYS A 279 20.83 -0.25 14.77
CA LYS A 279 20.07 -1.12 13.86
C LYS A 279 18.81 -1.65 14.53
N VAL A 280 17.69 -1.51 13.80
CA VAL A 280 16.39 -1.98 14.24
C VAL A 280 15.96 -3.15 13.36
N SER A 281 15.44 -4.21 14.00
CA SER A 281 14.79 -5.32 13.34
C SER A 281 13.50 -5.68 14.09
N GLY A 282 12.47 -6.09 13.36
CA GLY A 282 11.19 -6.49 13.95
C GLY A 282 9.99 -6.04 13.12
N VAL A 283 8.81 -6.42 13.61
CA VAL A 283 7.52 -6.04 13.03
C VAL A 283 6.83 -5.10 13.99
N TYR A 284 6.44 -3.94 13.50
CA TYR A 284 5.86 -2.88 14.32
C TYR A 284 4.56 -2.39 13.69
N ARG A 285 3.55 -2.20 14.54
CA ARG A 285 2.29 -1.62 14.11
C ARG A 285 2.48 -0.13 13.83
N VAL A 286 2.00 0.32 12.67
CA VAL A 286 2.04 1.75 12.31
C VAL A 286 1.05 2.56 13.15
N GLY A 287 1.36 3.84 13.38
CA GLY A 287 0.50 4.76 14.12
C GLY A 287 0.67 4.74 15.64
N ASP A 288 1.38 3.77 16.22
CA ASP A 288 1.66 3.70 17.67
C ASP A 288 3.15 3.96 17.94
N ASN A 289 3.55 5.23 17.81
CA ASN A 289 4.93 5.64 18.04
C ASN A 289 5.34 5.46 19.52
N SER A 290 4.41 5.53 20.45
CA SER A 290 4.69 5.26 21.88
C SER A 290 5.04 3.79 22.12
N ALA A 291 4.31 2.85 21.52
CA ALA A 291 4.63 1.42 21.63
C ALA A 291 5.97 1.10 20.95
N PHE A 292 6.22 1.70 19.77
CA PHE A 292 7.50 1.54 19.08
C PHE A 292 8.66 2.05 19.96
N ALA A 293 8.56 3.26 20.52
CA ALA A 293 9.58 3.81 21.42
C ALA A 293 9.83 2.92 22.63
N ARG A 294 8.77 2.42 23.29
CA ARG A 294 8.90 1.47 24.41
C ARG A 294 9.56 0.15 24.02
N ALA A 295 9.30 -0.34 22.79
CA ALA A 295 9.96 -1.54 22.31
C ALA A 295 11.48 -1.31 22.11
N LEU A 296 11.84 -0.15 21.57
CA LEU A 296 13.25 0.20 21.34
C LEU A 296 14.05 0.28 22.64
N THR A 297 13.49 0.80 23.74
CA THR A 297 14.20 0.83 25.03
C THR A 297 14.51 -0.55 25.62
N LYS A 298 13.79 -1.57 25.17
CA LYS A 298 14.03 -2.96 25.60
C LYS A 298 15.02 -3.72 24.71
N LEU A 299 15.23 -3.23 23.50
CA LEU A 299 15.99 -3.93 22.47
C LEU A 299 17.34 -3.26 22.16
N LEU A 300 17.45 -1.98 22.44
CA LEU A 300 18.62 -1.15 22.11
C LEU A 300 19.03 -0.33 23.34
N PRO A 301 20.29 0.11 23.41
CA PRO A 301 20.78 1.00 24.49
C PRO A 301 20.29 2.44 24.26
N VAL A 302 18.98 2.62 24.29
CA VAL A 302 18.33 3.92 24.09
C VAL A 302 17.37 4.21 25.23
N SER A 303 17.28 5.48 25.60
CA SER A 303 16.27 6.02 26.50
C SER A 303 15.29 6.90 25.73
N VAL A 304 14.08 7.01 26.25
CA VAL A 304 13.02 7.85 25.67
C VAL A 304 12.71 8.97 26.64
N ARG A 305 12.75 10.20 26.13
CA ARG A 305 12.29 11.40 26.87
C ARG A 305 11.09 11.98 26.14
N GLU A 306 10.01 12.17 26.84
CA GLU A 306 8.85 12.89 26.32
C GLU A 306 9.12 14.40 26.37
N THR A 307 8.89 15.04 25.25
CA THR A 307 8.91 16.52 25.10
C THR A 307 7.51 16.99 24.73
N ASP A 308 7.27 18.29 24.71
CA ASP A 308 5.94 18.86 24.41
C ASP A 308 5.40 18.40 23.04
N ASP A 309 6.30 18.17 22.05
CA ASP A 309 5.90 17.88 20.67
C ASP A 309 6.31 16.48 20.17
N ALA A 310 7.18 15.75 20.90
CA ALA A 310 7.77 14.52 20.40
C ALA A 310 8.27 13.57 21.51
N LEU A 311 8.56 12.34 21.13
CA LEU A 311 9.32 11.36 21.90
C LEU A 311 10.77 11.38 21.39
N LEU A 312 11.68 11.89 22.19
CA LEU A 312 13.10 11.97 21.87
C LEU A 312 13.84 10.68 22.29
N LEU A 313 14.48 10.03 21.33
CA LEU A 313 15.31 8.85 21.53
C LEU A 313 16.78 9.30 21.65
N THR A 314 17.40 9.01 22.79
CA THR A 314 18.80 9.34 23.10
C THR A 314 19.55 8.10 23.56
N ALA A 315 20.87 8.16 23.62
CA ALA A 315 21.65 7.08 24.23
C ALA A 315 21.24 6.89 25.69
N GLU A 316 21.16 5.62 26.12
CA GLU A 316 21.02 5.30 27.52
C GLU A 316 22.27 5.80 28.23
N ASN A 317 22.12 6.77 29.16
CA ASN A 317 23.22 7.22 29.99
C ASN A 317 23.62 6.05 30.90
N GLY A 318 24.74 5.42 30.62
CA GLY A 318 25.33 4.45 31.54
C GLY A 318 25.55 5.13 32.89
N GLU A 319 24.93 4.59 33.95
CA GLU A 319 25.28 4.91 35.33
C GLU A 319 26.76 4.52 35.64
#